data_09b63c7efb9beb23d848fc221d078ce9
#
_entry.id   09b63c7efb9beb23d848fc221d078ce9
#
_cell.length_a   1.000
_cell.length_b   1.000
_cell.length_c   1.000
_cell.angle_alpha   90.00
_cell.angle_beta   90.00
_cell.angle_gamma   90.00
#
_symmetry.space_group_name_H-M   'P 1'
#
loop_
_entity.id
_entity.type
_entity.pdbx_description
1 polymer ?
#
loop_
_entity_poly.entity_id
_entity_poly.type
_entity_poly.pdbx_seq_one_letter_code
_entity_poly.pdbx_strand_id
1 'polypeptide(L)'
;MSTSDKTNQQWGGRFSEPTDAFVARFTASVDFDQRMYKQDIQGSVAHATMLAKVGVLTEAEREQIIQGLSEVQADIEAGTFEWSVALEDVHMNIEAALTAKIGITGKKLHTGRSRNDQVAVDIRLYLRDAIDVITLELTRLQEGLLQIAEREADTIMPGFTHLQTAQPVTFGHHLLAWFEMLQRDYGRLMDCRARMNQSPLGAAALAGTPYPIDRQMTAELLGFDKPTENSLDSVSDRDFGIEFCAFASILMTHLSRASEELVLWTSAQFNFIELPDRFCTGSSIMPQKKNPDVPELVRGKTGRTNGNLISLLTLMKSQPLAYNKDNQEDKEPLFDSIDTVRDSLRAFADMIPAITSKKDSMFEAAKRGFSTATDLADYLVRQGMPFRDAHEVVGKSVAHGLNTGKDLSEMTLEELQQFSGTIQQDVFEVLKLEGSVAARDHIGGTAPNQVRAAVIRAKAHLQTR
;
A
#
# COMPACT_ATOMS: atom_id res chain seq x y z
N MET A 1 -10.99 59.05 8.59
CA MET A 1 -10.89 58.11 7.49
C MET A 1 -9.68 57.22 7.76
N SER A 2 -9.94 56.05 8.16
CA SER A 2 -8.97 55.06 8.66
C SER A 2 -8.13 54.51 7.49
N THR A 3 -6.84 54.68 7.56
CA THR A 3 -5.83 54.04 6.70
C THR A 3 -5.47 52.68 7.31
N SER A 4 -6.33 51.68 7.21
CA SER A 4 -6.00 50.33 7.58
C SER A 4 -6.52 49.35 6.52
N ASP A 5 -5.75 48.33 6.31
CA ASP A 5 -5.92 47.18 5.45
C ASP A 5 -5.47 47.34 4.00
N LYS A 6 -4.20 47.66 3.82
CA LYS A 6 -3.46 47.09 2.71
C LYS A 6 -3.14 45.64 3.14
N THR A 7 -4.03 44.70 2.78
CA THR A 7 -3.74 43.27 2.80
C THR A 7 -2.41 43.05 2.14
N ASN A 8 -1.48 42.47 2.86
CA ASN A 8 -0.07 42.34 2.52
C ASN A 8 0.11 41.21 1.48
N GLN A 9 -0.44 41.39 0.26
CA GLN A 9 -0.21 40.46 -0.84
C GLN A 9 1.23 40.66 -1.36
N GLN A 10 2.05 39.63 -1.27
CA GLN A 10 3.45 39.66 -1.70
C GLN A 10 3.63 40.02 -3.19
N TRP A 11 2.56 39.88 -4.02
CA TRP A 11 2.54 40.20 -5.45
C TRP A 11 1.63 41.37 -5.84
N GLY A 12 1.26 42.21 -4.89
CA GLY A 12 0.26 43.27 -5.04
C GLY A 12 0.64 44.44 -5.96
N GLY A 13 1.89 44.54 -6.44
CA GLY A 13 2.38 45.75 -7.13
C GLY A 13 1.73 46.07 -8.49
N ARG A 14 1.09 45.10 -9.16
CA ARG A 14 0.42 45.25 -10.45
C ARG A 14 -1.10 45.42 -10.33
N PHE A 15 -1.69 44.90 -9.24
CA PHE A 15 -3.12 44.84 -9.09
C PHE A 15 -3.67 46.12 -8.47
N SER A 16 -4.77 46.60 -9.01
CA SER A 16 -5.46 47.81 -8.54
C SER A 16 -6.52 47.53 -7.44
N GLU A 17 -6.89 46.25 -7.29
CA GLU A 17 -7.90 45.78 -6.34
C GLU A 17 -7.36 44.63 -5.49
N PRO A 18 -7.80 44.49 -4.23
CA PRO A 18 -7.49 43.31 -3.42
C PRO A 18 -8.21 42.09 -3.98
N THR A 19 -7.67 40.90 -3.71
CA THR A 19 -8.32 39.64 -4.05
C THR A 19 -9.65 39.51 -3.29
N ASP A 20 -10.71 39.10 -4.01
CA ASP A 20 -12.02 38.82 -3.38
C ASP A 20 -11.89 37.77 -2.30
N ALA A 21 -12.57 37.96 -1.18
CA ALA A 21 -12.47 37.07 -0.02
C ALA A 21 -12.89 35.61 -0.29
N PHE A 22 -13.89 35.43 -1.17
CA PHE A 22 -14.31 34.09 -1.61
C PHE A 22 -13.21 33.46 -2.49
N VAL A 23 -12.64 34.21 -3.43
CA VAL A 23 -11.56 33.74 -4.30
C VAL A 23 -10.34 33.36 -3.47
N ALA A 24 -9.94 34.19 -2.50
CA ALA A 24 -8.82 33.87 -1.61
C ALA A 24 -9.02 32.53 -0.89
N ARG A 25 -10.21 32.27 -0.35
CA ARG A 25 -10.57 30.99 0.29
C ARG A 25 -10.63 29.84 -0.73
N PHE A 26 -11.21 30.07 -1.91
CA PHE A 26 -11.38 29.06 -2.95
C PHE A 26 -10.06 28.57 -3.53
N THR A 27 -9.05 29.45 -3.58
CA THR A 27 -7.72 29.13 -4.13
C THR A 27 -6.69 28.73 -3.08
N ALA A 28 -7.01 28.86 -1.79
CA ALA A 28 -6.13 28.44 -0.71
C ALA A 28 -6.01 26.92 -0.61
N SER A 29 -4.82 26.46 -0.23
CA SER A 29 -4.50 25.03 -0.05
C SER A 29 -4.00 24.68 1.35
N VAL A 30 -3.85 25.68 2.23
CA VAL A 30 -3.26 25.51 3.56
C VAL A 30 -3.99 24.46 4.41
N ASP A 31 -5.30 24.30 4.25
CA ASP A 31 -6.09 23.34 5.02
C ASP A 31 -5.63 21.89 4.84
N PHE A 32 -5.06 21.55 3.67
CA PHE A 32 -4.57 20.21 3.40
C PHE A 32 -3.06 20.13 3.18
N ASP A 33 -2.39 21.20 2.69
CA ASP A 33 -0.96 21.16 2.41
C ASP A 33 -0.06 21.49 3.62
N GLN A 34 -0.64 22.06 4.71
CA GLN A 34 0.08 22.29 5.96
C GLN A 34 0.79 21.03 6.50
N ARG A 35 0.33 19.86 6.14
CA ARG A 35 0.95 18.58 6.53
C ARG A 35 2.36 18.38 5.97
N MET A 36 2.75 19.14 4.94
CA MET A 36 4.09 19.13 4.36
C MET A 36 5.09 20.08 5.02
N TYR A 37 4.74 20.70 6.14
CA TYR A 37 5.58 21.72 6.78
C TYR A 37 7.03 21.26 7.03
N LYS A 38 7.23 19.99 7.38
CA LYS A 38 8.58 19.44 7.61
C LYS A 38 9.40 19.44 6.35
N GLN A 39 8.81 19.03 5.24
CA GLN A 39 9.45 18.95 3.94
C GLN A 39 9.74 20.34 3.38
N ASP A 40 8.82 21.30 3.55
CA ASP A 40 9.04 22.70 3.17
C ASP A 40 10.22 23.32 3.94
N ILE A 41 10.28 23.10 5.26
CA ILE A 41 11.39 23.57 6.09
C ILE A 41 12.69 22.90 5.68
N GLN A 42 12.70 21.59 5.46
CA GLN A 42 13.86 20.83 5.01
C GLN A 42 14.39 21.34 3.66
N GLY A 43 13.49 21.52 2.68
CA GLY A 43 13.83 22.12 1.38
C GLY A 43 14.39 23.52 1.49
N SER A 44 13.80 24.35 2.36
CA SER A 44 14.23 25.72 2.63
C SER A 44 15.60 25.77 3.32
N VAL A 45 15.90 24.89 4.26
CA VAL A 45 17.23 24.77 4.90
C VAL A 45 18.30 24.39 3.87
N ALA A 46 18.02 23.41 3.00
CA ALA A 46 18.95 23.03 1.94
C ALA A 46 19.19 24.16 0.93
N HIS A 47 18.14 24.88 0.55
CA HIS A 47 18.23 26.03 -0.34
C HIS A 47 19.06 27.18 0.27
N ALA A 48 18.80 27.57 1.52
CA ALA A 48 19.57 28.60 2.23
C ALA A 48 21.06 28.23 2.37
N THR A 49 21.32 26.94 2.66
CA THR A 49 22.68 26.42 2.78
C THR A 49 23.43 26.53 1.44
N MET A 50 22.79 26.18 0.35
CA MET A 50 23.35 26.32 -1.01
C MET A 50 23.56 27.80 -1.38
N LEU A 51 22.59 28.68 -1.11
CA LEU A 51 22.71 30.12 -1.41
C LEU A 51 23.90 30.77 -0.67
N ALA A 52 24.17 30.37 0.56
CA ALA A 52 25.34 30.84 1.30
C ALA A 52 26.64 30.32 0.66
N LYS A 53 26.68 29.03 0.29
CA LYS A 53 27.85 28.41 -0.36
C LYS A 53 28.23 29.11 -1.67
N VAL A 54 27.26 29.57 -2.45
CA VAL A 54 27.49 30.26 -3.72
C VAL A 54 27.59 31.78 -3.57
N GLY A 55 27.59 32.31 -2.33
CA GLY A 55 27.81 33.73 -2.03
C GLY A 55 26.60 34.65 -2.25
N VAL A 56 25.40 34.11 -2.41
CA VAL A 56 24.14 34.89 -2.49
C VAL A 56 23.66 35.31 -1.09
N LEU A 57 23.85 34.45 -0.09
CA LEU A 57 23.69 34.78 1.32
C LEU A 57 25.04 34.80 2.02
N THR A 58 25.15 35.56 3.09
CA THR A 58 26.25 35.40 4.04
C THR A 58 26.02 34.21 4.97
N GLU A 59 27.08 33.68 5.57
CA GLU A 59 26.95 32.61 6.57
C GLU A 59 26.05 33.03 7.78
N ALA A 60 26.17 34.28 8.20
CA ALA A 60 25.33 34.82 9.30
C ALA A 60 23.84 34.85 8.90
N GLU A 61 23.51 35.20 7.67
CA GLU A 61 22.12 35.15 7.18
C GLU A 61 21.59 33.72 7.06
N ARG A 62 22.42 32.79 6.58
CA ARG A 62 22.09 31.36 6.56
C ARG A 62 21.76 30.85 7.98
N GLU A 63 22.63 31.13 8.95
CA GLU A 63 22.43 30.71 10.35
C GLU A 63 21.12 31.28 10.93
N GLN A 64 20.85 32.57 10.68
CA GLN A 64 19.59 33.19 11.12
C GLN A 64 18.36 32.52 10.47
N ILE A 65 18.42 32.20 9.17
CA ILE A 65 17.31 31.51 8.47
C ILE A 65 17.10 30.13 9.03
N ILE A 66 18.15 29.33 9.21
CA ILE A 66 18.05 27.97 9.77
C ILE A 66 17.50 27.98 11.18
N GLN A 67 18.01 28.89 12.03
CA GLN A 67 17.49 29.05 13.39
C GLN A 67 16.02 29.46 13.38
N GLY A 68 15.64 30.45 12.58
CA GLY A 68 14.26 30.93 12.47
C GLY A 68 13.30 29.83 11.95
N LEU A 69 13.72 29.03 10.97
CA LEU A 69 12.95 27.90 10.48
C LEU A 69 12.77 26.80 11.54
N SER A 70 13.82 26.53 12.33
CA SER A 70 13.74 25.58 13.46
C SER A 70 12.75 26.05 14.53
N GLU A 71 12.70 27.35 14.81
CA GLU A 71 11.73 27.93 15.74
C GLU A 71 10.30 27.87 15.20
N VAL A 72 10.10 28.12 13.89
CA VAL A 72 8.79 27.95 13.22
C VAL A 72 8.34 26.50 13.31
N GLN A 73 9.23 25.55 13.06
CA GLN A 73 8.92 24.13 13.21
C GLN A 73 8.49 23.78 14.64
N ALA A 74 9.22 24.28 15.64
CA ALA A 74 8.89 24.07 17.05
C ALA A 74 7.51 24.64 17.40
N ASP A 75 7.15 25.82 16.90
CA ASP A 75 5.83 26.42 17.11
C ASP A 75 4.71 25.56 16.50
N ILE A 76 4.94 24.99 15.28
CA ILE A 76 4.00 24.09 14.63
C ILE A 76 3.82 22.80 15.45
N GLU A 77 4.91 22.19 15.87
CA GLU A 77 4.91 20.93 16.64
C GLU A 77 4.31 21.10 18.04
N ALA A 78 4.45 22.29 18.64
CA ALA A 78 3.81 22.66 19.90
C ALA A 78 2.32 23.02 19.77
N GLY A 79 1.78 23.13 18.53
CA GLY A 79 0.41 23.54 18.28
C GLY A 79 0.13 25.01 18.58
N THR A 80 1.16 25.85 18.66
CA THR A 80 1.07 27.29 18.89
C THR A 80 1.10 28.13 17.61
N PHE A 81 1.38 27.49 16.48
CA PHE A 81 1.41 28.13 15.17
C PHE A 81 -0.01 28.32 14.61
N GLU A 82 -0.33 29.54 14.20
CA GLU A 82 -1.62 29.87 13.60
C GLU A 82 -1.52 29.86 12.07
N TRP A 83 -2.19 28.88 11.44
CA TRP A 83 -2.32 28.81 9.99
C TRP A 83 -3.34 29.81 9.48
N SER A 84 -2.99 30.57 8.44
CA SER A 84 -3.82 31.61 7.86
C SER A 84 -4.19 31.29 6.42
N VAL A 85 -5.50 31.19 6.13
CA VAL A 85 -6.03 31.06 4.76
C VAL A 85 -5.67 32.27 3.90
N ALA A 86 -5.53 33.46 4.50
CA ALA A 86 -5.09 34.67 3.78
C ALA A 86 -3.66 34.59 3.26
N LEU A 87 -2.86 33.64 3.77
CA LEU A 87 -1.51 33.32 3.28
C LEU A 87 -1.49 32.09 2.35
N GLU A 88 -2.63 31.72 1.80
CA GLU A 88 -2.83 30.76 0.72
C GLU A 88 -2.35 29.32 1.00
N ASP A 89 -1.06 29.09 1.21
CA ASP A 89 -0.43 27.77 1.28
C ASP A 89 0.55 27.62 2.47
N VAL A 90 1.01 26.41 2.72
CA VAL A 90 2.00 26.09 3.75
C VAL A 90 3.25 26.96 3.62
N HIS A 91 3.71 27.19 2.41
CA HIS A 91 4.96 27.88 2.11
C HIS A 91 4.90 29.36 2.50
N MET A 92 3.80 30.06 2.13
CA MET A 92 3.62 31.45 2.51
C MET A 92 3.40 31.63 4.02
N ASN A 93 2.73 30.72 4.66
CA ASN A 93 2.56 30.73 6.10
C ASN A 93 3.91 30.63 6.81
N ILE A 94 4.77 29.68 6.40
CA ILE A 94 6.11 29.50 6.97
C ILE A 94 7.01 30.72 6.66
N GLU A 95 7.00 31.23 5.42
CA GLU A 95 7.79 32.40 5.00
C GLU A 95 7.40 33.67 5.76
N ALA A 96 6.10 33.87 5.99
CA ALA A 96 5.60 35.00 6.77
C ALA A 96 6.02 34.90 8.23
N ALA A 97 5.91 33.72 8.84
CA ALA A 97 6.33 33.45 10.22
C ALA A 97 7.86 33.64 10.38
N LEU A 98 8.65 33.11 9.44
CA LEU A 98 10.09 33.31 9.40
C LEU A 98 10.44 34.80 9.34
N THR A 99 9.79 35.54 8.43
CA THR A 99 10.01 36.98 8.26
C THR A 99 9.62 37.76 9.52
N ALA A 100 8.56 37.37 10.23
CA ALA A 100 8.17 37.98 11.49
C ALA A 100 9.24 37.77 12.59
N LYS A 101 9.91 36.62 12.61
CA LYS A 101 10.95 36.28 13.58
C LYS A 101 12.29 36.96 13.29
N ILE A 102 12.75 36.96 12.04
CA ILE A 102 14.12 37.38 11.66
C ILE A 102 14.19 38.60 10.73
N GLY A 103 13.05 39.21 10.43
CA GLY A 103 12.97 40.46 9.67
C GLY A 103 13.40 40.29 8.19
N ILE A 104 14.16 41.26 7.66
CA ILE A 104 14.52 41.33 6.25
C ILE A 104 15.32 40.11 5.75
N THR A 105 16.08 39.48 6.63
CA THR A 105 16.84 38.26 6.30
C THR A 105 15.91 37.13 5.83
N GLY A 106 14.73 36.98 6.46
CA GLY A 106 13.74 35.99 6.06
C GLY A 106 13.26 36.14 4.61
N LYS A 107 13.13 37.38 4.13
CA LYS A 107 12.74 37.67 2.75
C LYS A 107 13.78 37.25 1.69
N LYS A 108 15.05 37.08 2.10
CA LYS A 108 16.12 36.64 1.19
C LYS A 108 16.06 35.16 0.84
N LEU A 109 15.37 34.33 1.65
CA LEU A 109 15.25 32.90 1.46
C LEU A 109 14.67 32.53 0.07
N HIS A 110 13.76 33.34 -0.47
CA HIS A 110 13.10 33.08 -1.75
C HIS A 110 13.99 33.37 -2.99
N THR A 111 15.21 33.90 -2.80
CA THR A 111 16.10 34.25 -3.90
C THR A 111 16.43 33.03 -4.77
N GLY A 112 16.24 33.15 -6.09
CA GLY A 112 16.54 32.09 -7.06
C GLY A 112 15.60 30.89 -7.02
N ARG A 113 14.48 30.95 -6.28
CA ARG A 113 13.47 29.92 -6.14
C ARG A 113 12.11 30.43 -6.60
N SER A 114 11.24 29.54 -7.05
CA SER A 114 9.82 29.78 -7.30
C SER A 114 8.97 28.92 -6.38
N ARG A 115 7.71 29.29 -6.20
CA ARG A 115 6.71 28.42 -5.58
C ARG A 115 6.59 27.08 -6.31
N ASN A 116 6.81 27.07 -7.64
CA ASN A 116 6.65 25.90 -8.49
C ASN A 116 7.67 24.80 -8.17
N ASP A 117 8.97 25.12 -8.07
CA ASP A 117 9.99 24.12 -7.71
C ASP A 117 9.99 23.80 -6.21
N GLN A 118 9.54 24.73 -5.37
CA GLN A 118 9.35 24.53 -3.94
C GLN A 118 8.27 23.46 -3.67
N VAL A 119 7.07 23.63 -4.21
CA VAL A 119 6.00 22.63 -4.02
C VAL A 119 6.36 21.28 -4.64
N ALA A 120 7.05 21.29 -5.78
CA ALA A 120 7.47 20.07 -6.46
C ALA A 120 8.48 19.25 -5.63
N VAL A 121 9.42 19.90 -4.93
CA VAL A 121 10.36 19.19 -4.05
C VAL A 121 9.67 18.71 -2.79
N ASP A 122 8.77 19.48 -2.21
CA ASP A 122 8.08 19.15 -0.98
C ASP A 122 7.17 17.93 -1.12
N ILE A 123 6.42 17.84 -2.21
CA ILE A 123 5.58 16.66 -2.50
C ILE A 123 6.45 15.40 -2.68
N ARG A 124 7.59 15.52 -3.38
CA ARG A 124 8.51 14.38 -3.55
C ARG A 124 9.11 13.93 -2.22
N LEU A 125 9.56 14.87 -1.37
CA LEU A 125 10.07 14.57 -0.04
C LEU A 125 8.97 13.91 0.81
N TYR A 126 7.77 14.48 0.81
CA TYR A 126 6.64 13.96 1.57
C TYR A 126 6.25 12.53 1.13
N LEU A 127 6.14 12.30 -0.17
CA LEU A 127 5.81 10.98 -0.69
C LEU A 127 6.94 9.97 -0.40
N ARG A 128 8.20 10.38 -0.49
CA ARG A 128 9.34 9.51 -0.15
C ARG A 128 9.29 9.05 1.31
N ASP A 129 9.06 9.98 2.24
CA ASP A 129 8.92 9.66 3.65
C ASP A 129 7.71 8.73 3.90
N ALA A 130 6.60 8.98 3.19
CA ALA A 130 5.41 8.12 3.27
C ALA A 130 5.67 6.71 2.73
N ILE A 131 6.41 6.58 1.62
CA ILE A 131 6.82 5.28 1.06
C ILE A 131 7.66 4.51 2.07
N ASP A 132 8.59 5.17 2.75
CA ASP A 132 9.44 4.52 3.74
C ASP A 132 8.61 3.96 4.92
N VAL A 133 7.62 4.71 5.40
CA VAL A 133 6.67 4.23 6.43
C VAL A 133 5.78 3.08 5.90
N ILE A 134 5.25 3.20 4.69
CA ILE A 134 4.41 2.16 4.06
C ILE A 134 5.23 0.87 3.87
N THR A 135 6.50 0.98 3.51
CA THR A 135 7.41 -0.16 3.36
C THR A 135 7.57 -0.94 4.67
N LEU A 136 7.67 -0.23 5.80
CA LEU A 136 7.73 -0.87 7.13
C LEU A 136 6.44 -1.63 7.44
N GLU A 137 5.27 -1.04 7.23
CA GLU A 137 3.98 -1.69 7.50
C GLU A 137 3.74 -2.89 6.57
N LEU A 138 4.13 -2.78 5.29
CA LEU A 138 4.06 -3.88 4.33
C LEU A 138 4.96 -5.06 4.75
N THR A 139 6.18 -4.77 5.20
CA THR A 139 7.11 -5.78 5.73
C THR A 139 6.55 -6.45 6.99
N ARG A 140 6.00 -5.68 7.94
CA ARG A 140 5.34 -6.23 9.13
C ARG A 140 4.19 -7.18 8.79
N LEU A 141 3.36 -6.82 7.80
CA LEU A 141 2.29 -7.70 7.33
C LEU A 141 2.85 -8.99 6.72
N GLN A 142 3.90 -8.88 5.91
CA GLN A 142 4.57 -10.06 5.33
C GLN A 142 5.16 -10.98 6.41
N GLU A 143 5.82 -10.43 7.42
CA GLU A 143 6.33 -11.19 8.56
C GLU A 143 5.21 -11.90 9.34
N GLY A 144 4.08 -11.21 9.57
CA GLY A 144 2.91 -11.78 10.21
C GLY A 144 2.31 -12.95 9.42
N LEU A 145 2.24 -12.83 8.10
CA LEU A 145 1.79 -13.92 7.22
C LEU A 145 2.73 -15.13 7.31
N LEU A 146 4.05 -14.90 7.29
CA LEU A 146 5.04 -15.99 7.41
C LEU A 146 4.96 -16.69 8.77
N GLN A 147 4.72 -15.95 9.84
CA GLN A 147 4.53 -16.52 11.17
C GLN A 147 3.35 -17.50 11.22
N ILE A 148 2.20 -17.11 10.65
CA ILE A 148 1.04 -18.00 10.61
C ILE A 148 1.27 -19.14 9.61
N ALA A 149 1.81 -18.87 8.43
CA ALA A 149 2.04 -19.89 7.41
C ALA A 149 2.95 -21.01 7.92
N GLU A 150 3.96 -20.68 8.73
CA GLU A 150 4.83 -21.66 9.38
C GLU A 150 4.09 -22.49 10.43
N ARG A 151 3.28 -21.84 11.29
CA ARG A 151 2.48 -22.48 12.32
C ARG A 151 1.42 -23.40 11.74
N GLU A 152 0.83 -23.01 10.62
CA GLU A 152 -0.29 -23.69 9.97
C GLU A 152 0.13 -24.49 8.71
N ALA A 153 1.41 -24.84 8.61
CA ALA A 153 1.95 -25.57 7.45
C ALA A 153 1.29 -26.94 7.23
N ASP A 154 0.81 -27.58 8.29
CA ASP A 154 0.13 -28.87 8.27
C ASP A 154 -1.42 -28.77 8.38
N THR A 155 -1.97 -27.57 8.55
CA THR A 155 -3.40 -27.38 8.72
C THR A 155 -4.12 -27.51 7.39
N ILE A 156 -4.83 -28.61 7.18
CA ILE A 156 -5.55 -28.90 5.94
C ILE A 156 -6.85 -28.10 5.89
N MET A 157 -7.10 -27.50 4.73
CA MET A 157 -8.35 -26.82 4.41
C MET A 157 -8.77 -27.14 2.98
N PRO A 158 -10.07 -26.95 2.61
CA PRO A 158 -10.47 -27.07 1.22
C PRO A 158 -9.86 -25.94 0.38
N GLY A 159 -9.26 -26.27 -0.75
CA GLY A 159 -8.98 -25.33 -1.82
C GLY A 159 -10.25 -25.13 -2.66
N PHE A 160 -10.49 -23.91 -3.14
CA PHE A 160 -11.68 -23.55 -3.88
C PHE A 160 -11.36 -23.05 -5.28
N THR A 161 -12.17 -23.51 -6.24
CA THR A 161 -12.34 -22.86 -7.55
C THR A 161 -13.83 -22.63 -7.74
N HIS A 162 -14.23 -21.46 -8.26
CA HIS A 162 -15.65 -21.07 -8.38
C HIS A 162 -16.43 -21.13 -7.04
N LEU A 163 -15.73 -20.95 -5.90
CA LEU A 163 -16.25 -21.21 -4.54
C LEU A 163 -16.79 -22.66 -4.32
N GLN A 164 -16.46 -23.60 -5.20
CA GLN A 164 -16.70 -25.01 -5.00
C GLN A 164 -15.43 -25.68 -4.45
N THR A 165 -15.60 -26.63 -3.53
CA THR A 165 -14.50 -27.45 -3.02
C THR A 165 -13.82 -28.14 -4.21
N ALA A 166 -12.51 -27.93 -4.34
CA ALA A 166 -11.70 -28.52 -5.40
C ALA A 166 -10.73 -29.56 -4.83
N GLN A 167 -9.51 -29.17 -4.51
CA GLN A 167 -8.49 -30.04 -3.95
C GLN A 167 -8.10 -29.57 -2.54
N PRO A 168 -7.64 -30.44 -1.64
CA PRO A 168 -7.17 -30.03 -0.34
C PRO A 168 -5.85 -29.24 -0.49
N VAL A 169 -5.71 -28.18 0.32
CA VAL A 169 -4.51 -27.39 0.46
C VAL A 169 -4.18 -27.26 1.94
N THR A 170 -3.04 -26.64 2.30
CA THR A 170 -2.84 -26.23 3.69
C THR A 170 -3.14 -24.76 3.88
N PHE A 171 -3.55 -24.37 5.07
CA PHE A 171 -3.79 -22.97 5.41
C PHE A 171 -2.49 -22.14 5.27
N GLY A 172 -1.37 -22.72 5.68
CA GLY A 172 -0.06 -22.11 5.46
C GLY A 172 0.25 -21.84 3.99
N HIS A 173 -0.07 -22.81 3.11
CA HIS A 173 0.08 -22.64 1.65
C HIS A 173 -0.77 -21.49 1.12
N HIS A 174 -2.03 -21.39 1.54
CA HIS A 174 -2.93 -20.32 1.14
C HIS A 174 -2.41 -18.94 1.55
N LEU A 175 -1.93 -18.79 2.78
CA LEU A 175 -1.37 -17.53 3.28
C LEU A 175 -0.10 -17.11 2.54
N LEU A 176 0.71 -18.08 2.09
CA LEU A 176 1.86 -17.80 1.22
C LEU A 176 1.45 -17.22 -0.14
N ALA A 177 0.26 -17.54 -0.66
CA ALA A 177 -0.24 -16.89 -1.86
C ALA A 177 -0.49 -15.38 -1.65
N TRP A 178 -1.00 -14.97 -0.46
CA TRP A 178 -1.10 -13.55 -0.12
C TRP A 178 0.28 -12.92 0.04
N PHE A 179 1.24 -13.62 0.66
CA PHE A 179 2.62 -13.15 0.74
C PHE A 179 3.22 -12.84 -0.64
N GLU A 180 3.02 -13.71 -1.62
CA GLU A 180 3.51 -13.52 -2.99
C GLU A 180 2.88 -12.30 -3.68
N MET A 181 1.61 -11.98 -3.42
CA MET A 181 1.00 -10.74 -3.91
C MET A 181 1.69 -9.51 -3.34
N LEU A 182 1.88 -9.48 -2.02
CA LEU A 182 2.54 -8.37 -1.31
C LEU A 182 4.03 -8.23 -1.67
N GLN A 183 4.69 -9.35 -2.02
CA GLN A 183 6.07 -9.35 -2.51
C GLN A 183 6.19 -8.56 -3.83
N ARG A 184 5.26 -8.77 -4.75
CA ARG A 184 5.21 -8.00 -6.00
C ARG A 184 4.86 -6.53 -5.77
N ASP A 185 4.03 -6.24 -4.75
CA ASP A 185 3.70 -4.87 -4.38
C ASP A 185 4.89 -4.13 -3.79
N TYR A 186 5.70 -4.79 -2.96
CA TYR A 186 6.96 -4.25 -2.48
C TYR A 186 7.89 -3.84 -3.63
N GLY A 187 8.05 -4.69 -4.63
CA GLY A 187 8.87 -4.36 -5.81
C GLY A 187 8.35 -3.11 -6.54
N ARG A 188 7.04 -3.01 -6.76
CA ARG A 188 6.43 -1.81 -7.38
C ARG A 188 6.68 -0.54 -6.58
N LEU A 189 6.54 -0.63 -5.26
CA LEU A 189 6.76 0.51 -4.38
C LEU A 189 8.21 0.99 -4.41
N MET A 190 9.17 0.06 -4.39
CA MET A 190 10.60 0.39 -4.49
C MET A 190 10.97 0.97 -5.85
N ASP A 191 10.39 0.45 -6.93
CA ASP A 191 10.56 0.99 -8.27
C ASP A 191 10.04 2.44 -8.39
N CYS A 192 8.86 2.73 -7.82
CA CYS A 192 8.32 4.09 -7.73
C CYS A 192 9.27 5.00 -6.94
N ARG A 193 9.72 4.55 -5.76
CA ARG A 193 10.64 5.28 -4.90
C ARG A 193 11.95 5.63 -5.63
N ALA A 194 12.51 4.69 -6.37
CA ALA A 194 13.74 4.91 -7.12
C ALA A 194 13.56 5.93 -8.25
N ARG A 195 12.49 5.82 -9.04
CA ARG A 195 12.23 6.76 -10.15
C ARG A 195 11.97 8.19 -9.68
N MET A 196 11.24 8.36 -8.57
CA MET A 196 10.90 9.68 -8.05
C MET A 196 12.05 10.38 -7.32
N ASN A 197 13.13 9.67 -6.96
CA ASN A 197 14.20 10.20 -6.10
C ASN A 197 15.15 11.15 -6.85
N GLN A 198 14.59 12.16 -7.52
CA GLN A 198 15.31 13.22 -8.23
C GLN A 198 14.80 14.59 -7.77
N SER A 199 15.72 15.52 -7.48
CA SER A 199 15.40 16.85 -6.95
C SER A 199 14.96 17.82 -8.05
N PRO A 200 13.75 18.40 -8.00
CA PRO A 200 13.33 19.47 -8.90
C PRO A 200 13.85 20.85 -8.46
N LEU A 201 14.38 21.00 -7.23
CA LEU A 201 14.78 22.27 -6.66
C LEU A 201 15.86 22.95 -7.54
N GLY A 202 15.67 24.26 -7.79
CA GLY A 202 16.50 25.04 -8.69
C GLY A 202 15.98 25.13 -10.13
N ALA A 203 14.85 24.45 -10.43
CA ALA A 203 14.12 24.66 -11.69
C ALA A 203 13.42 26.03 -11.75
N ALA A 204 13.27 26.68 -10.61
CA ALA A 204 12.54 27.92 -10.41
C ALA A 204 11.11 27.83 -10.97
N ALA A 205 10.61 28.85 -11.69
CA ALA A 205 9.25 28.79 -12.22
C ALA A 205 9.08 27.73 -13.34
N LEU A 206 10.07 27.61 -14.24
CA LEU A 206 10.11 26.65 -15.35
C LEU A 206 11.43 26.68 -16.16
N ALA A 207 12.21 27.76 -16.07
CA ALA A 207 13.37 28.02 -16.94
C ALA A 207 14.71 28.04 -16.19
N GLY A 208 14.72 27.66 -14.93
CA GLY A 208 15.87 27.82 -14.06
C GLY A 208 16.04 29.28 -13.61
N THR A 209 17.23 29.63 -13.13
CA THR A 209 17.56 30.94 -12.58
C THR A 209 18.94 31.38 -13.03
N PRO A 210 19.18 32.71 -13.20
CA PRO A 210 20.52 33.24 -13.54
C PRO A 210 21.50 33.25 -12.35
N TYR A 211 21.05 32.95 -11.15
CA TYR A 211 21.92 32.81 -9.98
C TYR A 211 22.83 31.58 -10.13
N PRO A 212 24.05 31.61 -9.59
CA PRO A 212 25.02 30.50 -9.70
C PRO A 212 24.70 29.37 -8.73
N ILE A 213 23.45 28.89 -8.73
CA ILE A 213 22.97 27.83 -7.81
C ILE A 213 23.69 26.50 -8.06
N ASP A 214 23.85 25.72 -6.97
CA ASP A 214 24.38 24.36 -7.00
C ASP A 214 23.23 23.34 -6.74
N ARG A 215 22.64 22.84 -7.83
CA ARG A 215 21.54 21.88 -7.77
C ARG A 215 22.00 20.49 -7.30
N GLN A 216 23.27 20.14 -7.54
CA GLN A 216 23.83 18.89 -7.06
C GLN A 216 23.91 18.91 -5.53
N MET A 217 24.42 19.99 -4.95
CA MET A 217 24.51 20.18 -3.50
C MET A 217 23.12 20.10 -2.84
N THR A 218 22.10 20.76 -3.39
CA THR A 218 20.75 20.70 -2.82
C THR A 218 20.15 19.30 -2.91
N ALA A 219 20.38 18.57 -4.01
CA ALA A 219 19.95 17.18 -4.13
C ALA A 219 20.60 16.27 -3.06
N GLU A 220 21.91 16.40 -2.86
CA GLU A 220 22.66 15.65 -1.84
C GLU A 220 22.17 15.96 -0.41
N LEU A 221 21.99 17.23 -0.08
CA LEU A 221 21.48 17.68 1.22
C LEU A 221 20.08 17.13 1.54
N LEU A 222 19.27 16.94 0.50
CA LEU A 222 17.91 16.41 0.60
C LEU A 222 17.82 14.87 0.42
N GLY A 223 18.96 14.20 0.18
CA GLY A 223 19.01 12.75 0.00
C GLY A 223 18.39 12.26 -1.31
N PHE A 224 18.36 13.09 -2.35
CA PHE A 224 18.04 12.70 -3.71
C PHE A 224 19.28 12.15 -4.44
N ASP A 225 19.06 11.25 -5.39
CA ASP A 225 20.16 10.65 -6.17
C ASP A 225 20.85 11.68 -7.08
N LYS A 226 20.08 12.60 -7.64
CA LYS A 226 20.54 13.67 -8.54
C LYS A 226 19.48 14.76 -8.71
N PRO A 227 19.82 15.94 -9.25
CA PRO A 227 18.81 16.87 -9.74
C PRO A 227 18.12 16.34 -11.02
N THR A 228 16.87 16.78 -11.25
CA THR A 228 16.18 16.59 -12.54
C THR A 228 16.90 17.33 -13.66
N GLU A 229 16.85 16.81 -14.90
CA GLU A 229 17.69 17.27 -16.01
C GLU A 229 17.04 18.37 -16.89
N ASN A 230 15.72 18.58 -16.74
CA ASN A 230 15.00 19.62 -17.48
C ASN A 230 14.12 20.44 -16.54
N SER A 231 14.32 21.75 -16.48
CA SER A 231 13.62 22.63 -15.54
C SER A 231 12.10 22.76 -15.80
N LEU A 232 11.69 22.63 -17.06
CA LEU A 232 10.28 22.70 -17.44
C LEU A 232 9.53 21.44 -16.99
N ASP A 233 10.11 20.26 -17.22
CA ASP A 233 9.60 18.98 -16.77
C ASP A 233 9.61 18.87 -15.23
N SER A 234 10.65 19.40 -14.58
CA SER A 234 10.83 19.37 -13.12
C SER A 234 9.63 19.91 -12.34
N VAL A 235 9.00 20.96 -12.83
CA VAL A 235 7.84 21.62 -12.19
C VAL A 235 6.50 21.13 -12.72
N SER A 236 6.50 20.42 -13.86
CA SER A 236 5.32 19.86 -14.52
C SER A 236 5.01 18.44 -14.05
N ASP A 237 6.05 17.62 -13.86
CA ASP A 237 5.93 16.17 -13.59
C ASP A 237 5.11 15.87 -12.33
N ARG A 238 4.16 14.95 -12.50
CA ARG A 238 3.35 14.32 -11.45
C ARG A 238 3.28 12.79 -11.61
N ASP A 239 4.13 12.22 -12.48
CA ASP A 239 4.15 10.78 -12.74
C ASP A 239 4.41 9.99 -11.47
N PHE A 240 5.25 10.49 -10.57
CA PHE A 240 5.51 9.87 -9.27
C PHE A 240 4.26 9.70 -8.39
N GLY A 241 3.35 10.69 -8.42
CA GLY A 241 2.06 10.61 -7.70
C GLY A 241 1.11 9.63 -8.36
N ILE A 242 1.02 9.63 -9.70
CA ILE A 242 0.22 8.67 -10.47
C ILE A 242 0.74 7.25 -10.26
N GLU A 243 2.05 7.04 -10.31
CA GLU A 243 2.68 5.73 -10.11
C GLU A 243 2.42 5.20 -8.71
N PHE A 244 2.55 6.05 -7.68
CA PHE A 244 2.19 5.68 -6.32
C PHE A 244 0.71 5.30 -6.21
N CYS A 245 -0.21 6.08 -6.77
CA CYS A 245 -1.64 5.77 -6.74
C CYS A 245 -1.97 4.49 -7.54
N ALA A 246 -1.25 4.19 -8.61
CA ALA A 246 -1.37 2.92 -9.33
C ALA A 246 -0.90 1.74 -8.46
N PHE A 247 0.23 1.88 -7.79
CA PHE A 247 0.66 0.91 -6.77
C PHE A 247 -0.40 0.75 -5.68
N ALA A 248 -0.90 1.84 -5.11
CA ALA A 248 -1.92 1.83 -4.07
C ALA A 248 -3.19 1.08 -4.51
N SER A 249 -3.65 1.29 -5.73
CA SER A 249 -4.81 0.61 -6.30
C SER A 249 -4.59 -0.90 -6.44
N ILE A 250 -3.40 -1.33 -6.88
CA ILE A 250 -3.05 -2.75 -6.99
C ILE A 250 -2.96 -3.40 -5.60
N LEU A 251 -2.24 -2.77 -4.66
CA LEU A 251 -2.12 -3.25 -3.28
C LEU A 251 -3.49 -3.38 -2.61
N MET A 252 -4.33 -2.35 -2.70
CA MET A 252 -5.67 -2.38 -2.10
C MET A 252 -6.57 -3.43 -2.77
N THR A 253 -6.38 -3.73 -4.05
CA THR A 253 -7.06 -4.87 -4.70
C THR A 253 -6.61 -6.21 -4.10
N HIS A 254 -5.33 -6.38 -3.79
CA HIS A 254 -4.84 -7.58 -3.10
C HIS A 254 -5.41 -7.68 -1.67
N LEU A 255 -5.40 -6.58 -0.91
CA LEU A 255 -6.00 -6.54 0.42
C LEU A 255 -7.51 -6.77 0.39
N SER A 256 -8.20 -6.27 -0.65
CA SER A 256 -9.64 -6.52 -0.86
C SER A 256 -9.95 -8.00 -1.07
N ARG A 257 -9.13 -8.71 -1.86
CA ARG A 257 -9.27 -10.16 -2.06
C ARG A 257 -9.04 -10.94 -0.77
N ALA A 258 -7.99 -10.60 -0.02
CA ALA A 258 -7.73 -11.19 1.28
C ALA A 258 -8.87 -10.87 2.27
N SER A 259 -9.40 -9.65 2.24
CA SER A 259 -10.57 -9.24 3.04
C SER A 259 -11.80 -10.08 2.75
N GLU A 260 -12.10 -10.34 1.47
CA GLU A 260 -13.23 -11.18 1.07
C GLU A 260 -13.12 -12.58 1.66
N GLU A 261 -11.93 -13.20 1.56
CA GLU A 261 -11.68 -14.53 2.13
C GLU A 261 -11.79 -14.51 3.66
N LEU A 262 -11.26 -13.49 4.34
CA LEU A 262 -11.41 -13.34 5.81
C LEU A 262 -12.87 -13.21 6.24
N VAL A 263 -13.68 -12.43 5.52
CA VAL A 263 -15.11 -12.27 5.79
C VAL A 263 -15.84 -13.59 5.61
N LEU A 264 -15.58 -14.32 4.52
CA LEU A 264 -16.16 -15.66 4.29
C LEU A 264 -15.74 -16.62 5.39
N TRP A 265 -14.47 -16.69 5.74
CA TRP A 265 -13.94 -17.66 6.70
C TRP A 265 -14.40 -17.40 8.15
N THR A 266 -14.73 -16.17 8.51
CA THR A 266 -15.30 -15.84 9.83
C THR A 266 -16.79 -16.11 9.92
N SER A 267 -17.49 -16.30 8.79
CA SER A 267 -18.92 -16.56 8.78
C SER A 267 -19.26 -17.91 9.42
N ALA A 268 -20.47 -18.05 9.96
CA ALA A 268 -20.95 -19.32 10.56
C ALA A 268 -20.99 -20.47 9.54
N GLN A 269 -21.12 -20.17 8.24
CA GLN A 269 -21.18 -21.16 7.15
C GLN A 269 -19.83 -21.79 6.86
N PHE A 270 -18.74 -20.98 6.89
CA PHE A 270 -17.36 -21.47 6.71
C PHE A 270 -16.74 -21.85 8.04
N ASN A 271 -16.75 -20.95 9.00
CA ASN A 271 -16.23 -21.16 10.37
C ASN A 271 -14.77 -21.66 10.41
N PHE A 272 -13.90 -21.12 9.52
CA PHE A 272 -12.51 -21.57 9.37
C PHE A 272 -11.56 -20.83 10.30
N ILE A 273 -11.88 -19.57 10.60
CA ILE A 273 -11.03 -18.73 11.46
C ILE A 273 -11.87 -17.94 12.47
N GLU A 274 -11.17 -17.43 13.48
CA GLU A 274 -11.70 -16.43 14.39
C GLU A 274 -10.76 -15.23 14.45
N LEU A 275 -11.33 -14.03 14.29
CA LEU A 275 -10.64 -12.77 14.52
C LEU A 275 -10.72 -12.40 16.00
N PRO A 276 -9.66 -11.81 16.60
CA PRO A 276 -9.73 -11.27 17.95
C PRO A 276 -10.80 -10.18 18.10
N ASP A 277 -11.43 -10.11 19.26
CA ASP A 277 -12.51 -9.15 19.54
C ASP A 277 -12.13 -7.70 19.25
N ARG A 278 -10.87 -7.32 19.50
CA ARG A 278 -10.35 -5.96 19.25
C ARG A 278 -10.35 -5.54 17.79
N PHE A 279 -10.56 -6.47 16.84
CA PHE A 279 -10.69 -6.20 15.40
C PHE A 279 -12.11 -6.40 14.87
N CYS A 280 -13.07 -6.57 15.76
CA CYS A 280 -14.46 -6.82 15.44
C CYS A 280 -15.37 -5.85 16.17
N THR A 281 -16.59 -5.69 15.67
CA THR A 281 -17.66 -5.00 16.41
C THR A 281 -18.83 -5.92 16.70
N GLY A 282 -19.66 -5.53 17.69
CA GLY A 282 -20.90 -6.19 18.00
C GLY A 282 -22.10 -5.55 17.30
N SER A 283 -23.28 -6.03 17.65
CA SER A 283 -24.55 -5.44 17.23
C SER A 283 -25.27 -4.83 18.43
N SER A 284 -25.86 -3.66 18.24
CA SER A 284 -26.67 -3.00 19.30
C SER A 284 -27.97 -3.74 19.65
N ILE A 285 -28.41 -4.66 18.78
CA ILE A 285 -29.66 -5.40 18.93
C ILE A 285 -29.46 -6.92 19.01
N MET A 286 -28.36 -7.43 18.46
CA MET A 286 -28.07 -8.88 18.42
C MET A 286 -26.82 -9.18 19.26
N PRO A 287 -26.95 -9.56 20.54
CA PRO A 287 -25.83 -9.69 21.46
C PRO A 287 -24.84 -10.81 21.09
N GLN A 288 -25.24 -11.77 20.27
CA GLN A 288 -24.40 -12.88 19.78
C GLN A 288 -23.56 -12.51 18.55
N LYS A 289 -23.82 -11.36 17.91
CA LYS A 289 -23.22 -11.00 16.60
C LYS A 289 -21.85 -10.40 16.77
N LYS A 290 -20.88 -10.92 16.01
CA LYS A 290 -19.51 -10.43 15.92
C LYS A 290 -19.20 -10.17 14.43
N ASN A 291 -18.94 -8.91 14.08
CA ASN A 291 -18.74 -8.47 12.71
C ASN A 291 -17.25 -8.33 12.39
N PRO A 292 -16.78 -8.77 11.21
CA PRO A 292 -15.40 -8.60 10.77
C PRO A 292 -15.20 -7.22 10.10
N ASP A 293 -15.40 -6.13 10.88
CA ASP A 293 -15.44 -4.77 10.32
C ASP A 293 -14.14 -4.33 9.67
N VAL A 294 -12.98 -4.74 10.19
CA VAL A 294 -11.68 -4.35 9.64
C VAL A 294 -11.53 -4.85 8.19
N PRO A 295 -11.66 -6.14 7.87
CA PRO A 295 -11.58 -6.59 6.48
C PRO A 295 -12.70 -6.02 5.61
N GLU A 296 -13.93 -5.85 6.12
CA GLU A 296 -15.01 -5.23 5.34
C GLU A 296 -14.68 -3.80 4.94
N LEU A 297 -14.16 -3.01 5.89
CA LEU A 297 -13.81 -1.61 5.63
C LEU A 297 -12.62 -1.49 4.68
N VAL A 298 -11.59 -2.34 4.80
CA VAL A 298 -10.45 -2.37 3.88
C VAL A 298 -10.90 -2.72 2.46
N ARG A 299 -11.80 -3.71 2.31
CA ARG A 299 -12.44 -4.04 1.04
C ARG A 299 -13.17 -2.83 0.44
N GLY A 300 -13.93 -2.09 1.26
CA GLY A 300 -14.65 -0.88 0.83
C GLY A 300 -13.73 0.26 0.41
N LYS A 301 -12.60 0.48 1.11
CA LYS A 301 -11.63 1.55 0.82
C LYS A 301 -10.92 1.39 -0.53
N THR A 302 -10.91 0.21 -1.13
CA THR A 302 -10.31 -0.05 -2.44
C THR A 302 -10.89 0.83 -3.55
N GLY A 303 -12.22 1.04 -3.54
CA GLY A 303 -12.87 1.94 -4.51
C GLY A 303 -12.38 3.39 -4.42
N ARG A 304 -12.04 3.84 -3.21
CA ARG A 304 -11.53 5.19 -2.95
C ARG A 304 -10.14 5.39 -3.56
N THR A 305 -9.20 4.45 -3.37
CA THR A 305 -7.86 4.53 -3.98
C THR A 305 -7.92 4.45 -5.51
N ASN A 306 -8.82 3.64 -6.07
CA ASN A 306 -9.05 3.60 -7.52
C ASN A 306 -9.55 4.95 -8.05
N GLY A 307 -10.47 5.61 -7.31
CA GLY A 307 -10.95 6.94 -7.64
C GLY A 307 -9.84 7.99 -7.63
N ASN A 308 -8.93 7.93 -6.65
CA ASN A 308 -7.78 8.83 -6.55
C ASN A 308 -6.81 8.67 -7.73
N LEU A 309 -6.53 7.45 -8.18
CA LEU A 309 -5.73 7.21 -9.38
C LEU A 309 -6.38 7.83 -10.62
N ILE A 310 -7.67 7.62 -10.82
CA ILE A 310 -8.40 8.19 -11.96
C ILE A 310 -8.43 9.72 -11.89
N SER A 311 -8.55 10.29 -10.68
CA SER A 311 -8.47 11.74 -10.47
C SER A 311 -7.14 12.31 -10.97
N LEU A 312 -6.00 11.73 -10.57
CA LEU A 312 -4.68 12.20 -10.99
C LEU A 312 -4.43 12.02 -12.50
N LEU A 313 -4.83 10.90 -13.07
CA LEU A 313 -4.75 10.68 -14.52
C LEU A 313 -5.58 11.69 -15.29
N THR A 314 -6.77 12.02 -14.79
CA THR A 314 -7.66 13.01 -15.39
C THR A 314 -7.11 14.41 -15.25
N LEU A 315 -6.55 14.74 -14.10
CA LEU A 315 -5.88 16.02 -13.83
C LEU A 315 -4.79 16.30 -14.87
N MET A 316 -3.91 15.33 -15.12
CA MET A 316 -2.73 15.52 -15.97
C MET A 316 -3.00 15.41 -17.48
N LYS A 317 -4.09 14.76 -17.91
CA LYS A 317 -4.32 14.35 -19.31
C LYS A 317 -4.27 15.45 -20.38
N SER A 318 -4.48 16.69 -20.02
CA SER A 318 -4.58 17.81 -21.00
C SER A 318 -3.90 19.07 -20.51
N GLN A 319 -3.12 19.01 -19.44
CA GLN A 319 -2.37 20.15 -18.96
C GLN A 319 -1.21 20.47 -19.91
N PRO A 320 -0.97 21.74 -20.26
CA PRO A 320 0.27 22.15 -20.87
C PRO A 320 1.42 21.97 -19.86
N LEU A 321 2.65 21.90 -20.35
CA LEU A 321 3.84 21.79 -19.50
C LEU A 321 3.98 22.99 -18.55
N ALA A 322 4.88 22.88 -17.59
CA ALA A 322 5.09 23.76 -16.45
C ALA A 322 3.97 23.62 -15.40
N TYR A 323 3.68 24.66 -14.65
CA TYR A 323 2.70 24.65 -13.55
C TYR A 323 1.44 25.38 -13.96
N ASN A 324 0.30 24.75 -13.68
CA ASN A 324 -1.03 25.34 -13.73
C ASN A 324 -1.68 25.21 -12.36
N LYS A 325 -2.63 26.07 -12.03
CA LYS A 325 -3.35 26.04 -10.73
C LYS A 325 -4.06 24.69 -10.50
N ASP A 326 -4.40 23.99 -11.59
CA ASP A 326 -4.92 22.62 -11.59
C ASP A 326 -4.06 21.67 -10.72
N ASN A 327 -2.74 21.86 -10.72
CA ASN A 327 -1.82 21.04 -9.93
C ASN A 327 -2.01 21.15 -8.41
N GLN A 328 -2.85 22.08 -7.93
CA GLN A 328 -3.24 22.09 -6.52
C GLN A 328 -4.08 20.85 -6.15
N GLU A 329 -4.85 20.32 -7.12
CA GLU A 329 -5.70 19.14 -6.98
C GLU A 329 -4.91 17.81 -6.99
N ASP A 330 -3.58 17.83 -7.12
CA ASP A 330 -2.73 16.64 -7.05
C ASP A 330 -2.58 16.10 -5.62
N LYS A 331 -2.72 16.98 -4.61
CA LYS A 331 -2.36 16.67 -3.22
C LYS A 331 -3.41 15.84 -2.50
N GLU A 332 -4.68 16.23 -2.55
CA GLU A 332 -5.73 15.56 -1.80
C GLU A 332 -5.88 14.08 -2.20
N PRO A 333 -5.95 13.70 -3.50
CA PRO A 333 -5.99 12.30 -3.90
C PRO A 333 -4.73 11.51 -3.50
N LEU A 334 -3.56 12.16 -3.58
CA LEU A 334 -2.30 11.54 -3.18
C LEU A 334 -2.24 11.30 -1.67
N PHE A 335 -2.55 12.32 -0.87
CA PHE A 335 -2.55 12.22 0.59
C PHE A 335 -3.57 11.20 1.09
N ASP A 336 -4.76 11.20 0.51
CA ASP A 336 -5.80 10.25 0.83
C ASP A 336 -5.38 8.80 0.52
N SER A 337 -4.71 8.58 -0.61
CA SER A 337 -4.17 7.26 -0.97
C SER A 337 -3.06 6.82 0.00
N ILE A 338 -2.16 7.73 0.39
CA ILE A 338 -1.09 7.46 1.37
C ILE A 338 -1.70 7.03 2.70
N ASP A 339 -2.64 7.79 3.24
CA ASP A 339 -3.26 7.51 4.53
C ASP A 339 -4.06 6.21 4.47
N THR A 340 -4.83 5.99 3.40
CA THR A 340 -5.63 4.78 3.21
C THR A 340 -4.76 3.52 3.15
N VAL A 341 -3.67 3.55 2.39
CA VAL A 341 -2.74 2.41 2.27
C VAL A 341 -2.03 2.14 3.59
N ARG A 342 -1.46 3.18 4.21
CA ARG A 342 -0.74 3.06 5.49
C ARG A 342 -1.62 2.44 6.57
N ASP A 343 -2.83 2.98 6.76
CA ASP A 343 -3.72 2.55 7.83
C ASP A 343 -4.31 1.15 7.54
N SER A 344 -4.56 0.80 6.27
CA SER A 344 -5.01 -0.54 5.89
C SER A 344 -3.91 -1.58 6.12
N LEU A 345 -2.67 -1.31 5.73
CA LEU A 345 -1.53 -2.19 6.00
C LEU A 345 -1.30 -2.38 7.50
N ARG A 346 -1.33 -1.30 8.27
CA ARG A 346 -1.18 -1.37 9.72
C ARG A 346 -2.28 -2.23 10.36
N ALA A 347 -3.53 -2.01 9.99
CA ALA A 347 -4.64 -2.80 10.51
C ALA A 347 -4.47 -4.30 10.21
N PHE A 348 -4.04 -4.65 8.99
CA PHE A 348 -3.77 -6.02 8.61
C PHE A 348 -2.53 -6.60 9.30
N ALA A 349 -1.44 -5.83 9.40
CA ALA A 349 -0.22 -6.25 10.09
C ALA A 349 -0.48 -6.58 11.58
N ASP A 350 -1.39 -5.85 12.22
CA ASP A 350 -1.77 -6.11 13.62
C ASP A 350 -2.80 -7.26 13.74
N MET A 351 -3.70 -7.41 12.78
CA MET A 351 -4.80 -8.38 12.81
C MET A 351 -4.35 -9.79 12.39
N ILE A 352 -3.62 -9.91 11.28
CA ILE A 352 -3.28 -11.21 10.67
C ILE A 352 -2.54 -12.14 11.63
N PRO A 353 -1.47 -11.73 12.35
CA PRO A 353 -0.75 -12.62 13.27
C PRO A 353 -1.63 -13.17 14.40
N ALA A 354 -2.71 -12.47 14.71
CA ALA A 354 -3.62 -12.78 15.83
C ALA A 354 -4.81 -13.66 15.44
N ILE A 355 -4.91 -14.10 14.18
CA ILE A 355 -5.96 -15.01 13.71
C ILE A 355 -5.82 -16.37 14.38
N THR A 356 -6.93 -16.90 14.85
CA THR A 356 -7.04 -18.29 15.33
C THR A 356 -7.65 -19.16 14.24
N SER A 357 -6.94 -20.21 13.82
CA SER A 357 -7.44 -21.22 12.88
C SER A 357 -8.35 -22.23 13.59
N LYS A 358 -9.47 -22.60 12.97
CA LYS A 358 -10.38 -23.65 13.42
C LYS A 358 -10.11 -24.91 12.60
N LYS A 359 -9.05 -25.62 12.98
CA LYS A 359 -8.48 -26.74 12.22
C LYS A 359 -9.51 -27.85 11.94
N ASP A 360 -10.32 -28.20 12.92
CA ASP A 360 -11.34 -29.25 12.77
C ASP A 360 -12.40 -28.83 11.73
N SER A 361 -12.86 -27.57 11.77
CA SER A 361 -13.83 -27.05 10.80
C SER A 361 -13.25 -27.04 9.36
N MET A 362 -12.00 -26.65 9.20
CA MET A 362 -11.30 -26.68 7.91
C MET A 362 -11.16 -28.13 7.40
N PHE A 363 -10.75 -29.05 8.27
CA PHE A 363 -10.53 -30.43 7.91
C PHE A 363 -11.85 -31.13 7.52
N GLU A 364 -12.90 -30.95 8.29
CA GLU A 364 -14.23 -31.50 7.97
C GLU A 364 -14.82 -30.89 6.69
N ALA A 365 -14.55 -29.62 6.41
CA ALA A 365 -14.94 -29.00 5.15
C ALA A 365 -14.16 -29.58 3.95
N ALA A 366 -12.87 -29.92 4.16
CA ALA A 366 -12.03 -30.52 3.11
C ALA A 366 -12.44 -31.94 2.76
N LYS A 367 -13.06 -32.69 3.68
CA LYS A 367 -13.64 -34.04 3.41
C LYS A 367 -14.86 -33.97 2.50
N ARG A 368 -15.55 -32.83 2.45
CA ARG A 368 -16.76 -32.69 1.65
C ARG A 368 -16.42 -32.38 0.20
N GLY A 369 -17.21 -32.91 -0.74
CA GLY A 369 -17.10 -32.57 -2.15
C GLY A 369 -16.08 -33.38 -2.91
N PHE A 370 -15.70 -34.54 -2.41
CA PHE A 370 -14.82 -35.49 -3.09
C PHE A 370 -13.47 -34.88 -3.46
N SER A 371 -12.86 -34.13 -2.55
CA SER A 371 -11.66 -33.33 -2.79
C SER A 371 -10.44 -34.14 -3.24
N THR A 372 -10.43 -35.46 -2.99
CA THR A 372 -9.39 -36.42 -3.40
C THR A 372 -9.72 -37.17 -4.69
N ALA A 373 -10.77 -36.81 -5.42
CA ALA A 373 -11.15 -37.46 -6.65
C ALA A 373 -10.04 -37.42 -7.71
N THR A 374 -9.30 -36.32 -7.82
CA THR A 374 -8.14 -36.22 -8.72
C THR A 374 -7.03 -37.18 -8.30
N ASP A 375 -6.82 -37.41 -7.01
CA ASP A 375 -5.81 -38.32 -6.50
C ASP A 375 -6.13 -39.76 -6.87
N LEU A 376 -7.43 -40.15 -6.85
CA LEU A 376 -7.87 -41.45 -7.35
C LEU A 376 -7.63 -41.61 -8.86
N ALA A 377 -7.88 -40.58 -9.65
CA ALA A 377 -7.60 -40.61 -11.08
C ALA A 377 -6.09 -40.78 -11.35
N ASP A 378 -5.25 -40.01 -10.64
CA ASP A 378 -3.79 -40.11 -10.76
C ASP A 378 -3.27 -41.48 -10.29
N TYR A 379 -3.90 -42.07 -9.26
CA TYR A 379 -3.61 -43.44 -8.82
C TYR A 379 -3.85 -44.45 -9.94
N LEU A 380 -5.00 -44.40 -10.59
CA LEU A 380 -5.35 -45.28 -11.69
C LEU A 380 -4.41 -45.11 -12.91
N VAL A 381 -4.00 -43.88 -13.19
CA VAL A 381 -3.00 -43.58 -14.23
C VAL A 381 -1.66 -44.22 -13.91
N ARG A 382 -1.23 -44.15 -12.66
CA ARG A 382 0.01 -44.84 -12.22
C ARG A 382 -0.08 -46.38 -12.33
N GLN A 383 -1.30 -46.93 -12.27
CA GLN A 383 -1.57 -48.35 -12.53
C GLN A 383 -1.66 -48.68 -14.04
N GLY A 384 -1.40 -47.73 -14.92
CA GLY A 384 -1.36 -47.90 -16.37
C GLY A 384 -2.65 -47.58 -17.13
N MET A 385 -3.66 -47.00 -16.44
CA MET A 385 -4.92 -46.62 -17.10
C MET A 385 -4.72 -45.26 -17.82
N PRO A 386 -5.24 -45.09 -19.05
CA PRO A 386 -5.25 -43.78 -19.68
C PRO A 386 -6.04 -42.76 -18.85
N PHE A 387 -5.58 -41.49 -18.80
CA PHE A 387 -6.20 -40.49 -17.92
C PHE A 387 -7.71 -40.27 -18.19
N ARG A 388 -8.16 -40.34 -19.46
CA ARG A 388 -9.59 -40.18 -19.78
C ARG A 388 -10.44 -41.31 -19.21
N ASP A 389 -9.93 -42.51 -19.27
CA ASP A 389 -10.62 -43.70 -18.75
C ASP A 389 -10.63 -43.66 -17.19
N ALA A 390 -9.51 -43.23 -16.58
CA ALA A 390 -9.41 -43.02 -15.13
C ALA A 390 -10.41 -41.95 -14.69
N HIS A 391 -10.53 -40.84 -15.41
CA HIS A 391 -11.52 -39.79 -15.12
C HIS A 391 -12.95 -40.29 -15.17
N GLU A 392 -13.29 -41.14 -16.16
CA GLU A 392 -14.62 -41.74 -16.24
C GLU A 392 -14.90 -42.68 -15.07
N VAL A 393 -13.95 -43.53 -14.71
CA VAL A 393 -14.03 -44.42 -13.55
C VAL A 393 -14.29 -43.61 -12.28
N VAL A 394 -13.50 -42.54 -12.04
CA VAL A 394 -13.65 -41.70 -10.87
C VAL A 394 -15.01 -40.96 -10.89
N GLY A 395 -15.45 -40.48 -12.04
CA GLY A 395 -16.79 -39.86 -12.17
C GLY A 395 -17.91 -40.78 -11.74
N LYS A 396 -17.82 -42.08 -12.12
CA LYS A 396 -18.79 -43.10 -11.67
C LYS A 396 -18.69 -43.38 -10.18
N SER A 397 -17.48 -43.43 -9.62
CA SER A 397 -17.26 -43.61 -8.17
C SER A 397 -17.85 -42.44 -7.36
N VAL A 398 -17.65 -41.21 -7.83
CA VAL A 398 -18.24 -39.99 -7.23
C VAL A 398 -19.77 -40.03 -7.28
N ALA A 399 -20.35 -40.43 -8.45
CA ALA A 399 -21.80 -40.54 -8.56
C ALA A 399 -22.38 -41.62 -7.60
N HIS A 400 -21.63 -42.70 -7.39
CA HIS A 400 -22.01 -43.73 -6.40
C HIS A 400 -21.94 -43.15 -4.96
N GLY A 401 -20.88 -42.41 -4.66
CA GLY A 401 -20.72 -41.74 -3.36
C GLY A 401 -21.84 -40.75 -3.07
N LEU A 402 -22.25 -39.96 -4.03
CA LEU A 402 -23.40 -39.04 -3.93
C LEU A 402 -24.71 -39.82 -3.60
N ASN A 403 -24.92 -40.94 -4.26
CA ASN A 403 -26.12 -41.76 -4.05
C ASN A 403 -26.15 -42.50 -2.69
N THR A 404 -24.99 -42.85 -2.17
CA THR A 404 -24.83 -43.58 -0.91
C THR A 404 -24.53 -42.70 0.31
N GLY A 405 -24.25 -41.41 0.08
CA GLY A 405 -23.88 -40.47 1.11
C GLY A 405 -22.46 -40.69 1.67
N LYS A 406 -21.56 -41.33 0.92
CA LYS A 406 -20.18 -41.65 1.32
C LYS A 406 -19.19 -40.84 0.50
N ASP A 407 -18.16 -40.29 1.13
CA ASP A 407 -16.96 -39.81 0.42
C ASP A 407 -16.14 -41.00 -0.11
N LEU A 408 -15.23 -40.75 -1.09
CA LEU A 408 -14.37 -41.81 -1.67
C LEU A 408 -13.54 -42.54 -0.61
N SER A 409 -13.09 -41.84 0.41
CA SER A 409 -12.31 -42.39 1.53
C SER A 409 -13.15 -43.25 2.48
N GLU A 410 -14.46 -43.15 2.42
CA GLU A 410 -15.43 -43.90 3.27
C GLU A 410 -15.97 -45.14 2.55
N MET A 411 -15.67 -45.33 1.29
CA MET A 411 -16.05 -46.53 0.54
C MET A 411 -15.18 -47.72 0.92
N THR A 412 -15.74 -48.93 0.85
CA THR A 412 -14.92 -50.14 1.02
C THR A 412 -14.11 -50.43 -0.27
N LEU A 413 -13.08 -51.28 -0.15
CA LEU A 413 -12.31 -51.70 -1.34
C LEU A 413 -13.23 -52.38 -2.37
N GLU A 414 -14.16 -53.18 -1.96
CA GLU A 414 -15.09 -53.88 -2.81
C GLU A 414 -16.03 -52.89 -3.54
N GLU A 415 -16.45 -51.82 -2.89
CA GLU A 415 -17.25 -50.78 -3.52
C GLU A 415 -16.41 -50.06 -4.61
N LEU A 416 -15.15 -49.69 -4.31
CA LEU A 416 -14.27 -49.05 -5.29
C LEU A 416 -13.91 -49.99 -6.47
N GLN A 417 -13.70 -51.28 -6.18
CA GLN A 417 -13.37 -52.29 -7.21
C GLN A 417 -14.53 -52.56 -8.21
N GLN A 418 -15.77 -52.17 -7.89
CA GLN A 418 -16.88 -52.23 -8.83
C GLN A 418 -16.63 -51.30 -10.06
N PHE A 419 -15.83 -50.25 -9.88
CA PHE A 419 -15.53 -49.29 -10.94
C PHE A 419 -14.23 -49.63 -11.68
N SER A 420 -13.23 -50.23 -10.97
CA SER A 420 -12.02 -50.75 -11.60
C SER A 420 -11.38 -51.82 -10.72
N GLY A 421 -11.22 -53.01 -11.28
CA GLY A 421 -10.56 -54.14 -10.61
C GLY A 421 -9.05 -53.92 -10.35
N THR A 422 -8.46 -52.86 -10.91
CA THR A 422 -7.06 -52.51 -10.69
C THR A 422 -6.84 -51.79 -9.33
N ILE A 423 -7.93 -51.33 -8.69
CA ILE A 423 -7.83 -50.65 -7.39
C ILE A 423 -7.45 -51.68 -6.31
N GLN A 424 -6.40 -51.36 -5.55
CA GLN A 424 -5.88 -52.20 -4.46
C GLN A 424 -5.97 -51.44 -3.12
N GLN A 425 -5.62 -52.13 -2.03
CA GLN A 425 -5.74 -51.62 -0.64
C GLN A 425 -4.95 -50.30 -0.43
N ASP A 426 -3.88 -50.07 -1.16
CA ASP A 426 -3.04 -48.86 -1.09
C ASP A 426 -3.74 -47.60 -1.57
N VAL A 427 -4.89 -47.71 -2.26
CA VAL A 427 -5.72 -46.58 -2.66
C VAL A 427 -6.10 -45.67 -1.48
N PHE A 428 -6.33 -46.28 -0.30
CA PHE A 428 -6.72 -45.52 0.88
C PHE A 428 -5.64 -44.56 1.37
N GLU A 429 -4.36 -44.77 1.02
CA GLU A 429 -3.33 -43.80 1.36
C GLU A 429 -3.42 -42.52 0.52
N VAL A 430 -3.83 -42.63 -0.75
CA VAL A 430 -4.01 -41.45 -1.62
C VAL A 430 -5.36 -40.76 -1.44
N LEU A 431 -6.35 -41.49 -0.90
CA LEU A 431 -7.66 -40.93 -0.58
C LEU A 431 -7.72 -40.20 0.76
N LYS A 432 -6.68 -40.33 1.61
CA LYS A 432 -6.54 -39.50 2.81
C LYS A 432 -6.16 -38.07 2.41
N LEU A 433 -6.74 -37.08 3.09
CA LEU A 433 -6.41 -35.66 2.85
C LEU A 433 -4.94 -35.38 3.04
N GLU A 434 -4.32 -35.97 4.06
CA GLU A 434 -2.88 -35.85 4.36
C GLU A 434 -2.02 -36.44 3.22
N GLY A 435 -2.41 -37.55 2.67
CA GLY A 435 -1.74 -38.20 1.52
C GLY A 435 -1.84 -37.33 0.28
N SER A 436 -3.03 -36.79 0.00
CA SER A 436 -3.27 -35.88 -1.13
C SER A 436 -2.39 -34.64 -1.05
N VAL A 437 -2.35 -33.96 0.12
CA VAL A 437 -1.53 -32.75 0.31
C VAL A 437 -0.05 -33.07 0.21
N ALA A 438 0.41 -34.16 0.87
CA ALA A 438 1.82 -34.56 0.91
C ALA A 438 2.37 -34.99 -0.46
N ALA A 439 1.53 -35.56 -1.34
CA ALA A 439 1.92 -36.00 -2.67
C ALA A 439 2.36 -34.85 -3.60
N ARG A 440 2.00 -33.60 -3.28
CA ARG A 440 2.37 -32.40 -4.06
C ARG A 440 3.67 -31.79 -3.53
N ASP A 441 4.72 -32.62 -3.46
CA ASP A 441 6.04 -32.31 -2.91
C ASP A 441 6.99 -31.77 -3.99
N HIS A 442 6.68 -30.59 -4.51
CA HIS A 442 7.53 -29.85 -5.44
C HIS A 442 7.46 -28.35 -5.09
N ILE A 443 8.36 -27.53 -5.62
CA ILE A 443 8.37 -26.09 -5.42
C ILE A 443 7.00 -25.52 -5.84
N GLY A 444 6.34 -24.81 -4.91
CA GLY A 444 5.01 -24.25 -5.12
C GLY A 444 3.85 -25.23 -4.85
N GLY A 445 4.15 -26.49 -4.50
CA GLY A 445 3.16 -27.49 -4.09
C GLY A 445 2.69 -27.30 -2.65
N THR A 446 1.63 -28.04 -2.29
CA THR A 446 0.93 -27.89 -1.01
C THR A 446 1.53 -28.73 0.13
N ALA A 447 2.53 -29.59 -0.15
CA ALA A 447 3.14 -30.44 0.88
C ALA A 447 3.72 -29.59 2.03
N PRO A 448 3.47 -29.98 3.30
CA PRO A 448 3.93 -29.20 4.46
C PRO A 448 5.42 -28.87 4.49
N ASN A 449 6.28 -29.78 4.01
CA ASN A 449 7.72 -29.52 3.86
C ASN A 449 8.00 -28.42 2.83
N GLN A 450 7.23 -28.34 1.72
CA GLN A 450 7.38 -27.28 0.73
C GLN A 450 6.89 -25.95 1.27
N VAL A 451 5.82 -25.94 2.06
CA VAL A 451 5.33 -24.75 2.76
C VAL A 451 6.42 -24.22 3.71
N ARG A 452 7.02 -25.07 4.54
CA ARG A 452 8.11 -24.67 5.44
C ARG A 452 9.35 -24.19 4.67
N ALA A 453 9.71 -24.87 3.59
CA ALA A 453 10.81 -24.43 2.73
C ALA A 453 10.52 -23.06 2.06
N ALA A 454 9.30 -22.81 1.66
CA ALA A 454 8.88 -21.50 1.12
C ALA A 454 8.96 -20.41 2.18
N VAL A 455 8.52 -20.67 3.42
CA VAL A 455 8.66 -19.74 4.55
C VAL A 455 10.12 -19.38 4.81
N ILE A 456 11.02 -20.37 4.79
CA ILE A 456 12.47 -20.13 5.00
C ILE A 456 13.01 -19.23 3.89
N ARG A 457 12.70 -19.51 2.62
CA ARG A 457 13.14 -18.66 1.48
C ARG A 457 12.59 -17.24 1.60
N ALA A 458 11.32 -17.09 1.97
CA ALA A 458 10.65 -15.80 2.13
C ALA A 458 11.28 -14.99 3.27
N LYS A 459 11.54 -15.60 4.43
CA LYS A 459 12.25 -14.95 5.55
C LYS A 459 13.64 -14.47 5.15
N ALA A 460 14.41 -15.31 4.45
CA ALA A 460 15.74 -14.92 3.95
C ALA A 460 15.66 -13.73 2.98
N HIS A 461 14.65 -13.70 2.11
CA HIS A 461 14.44 -12.58 1.20
C HIS A 461 14.07 -11.27 1.94
N LEU A 462 13.25 -11.33 2.99
CA LEU A 462 12.94 -10.14 3.80
C LEU A 462 14.18 -9.56 4.50
N GLN A 463 15.12 -10.41 4.91
CA GLN A 463 16.38 -9.98 5.58
C GLN A 463 17.37 -9.28 4.66
N THR A 464 17.21 -9.39 3.34
CA THR A 464 18.10 -8.77 2.34
C THR A 464 17.59 -7.43 1.81
N ARG A 465 16.54 -6.88 2.37
CA ARG A 465 15.90 -5.59 1.99
C ARG A 465 16.50 -4.33 2.62
#